data_ba61d7b38df39ac401c13f3af558ff3b
#
_entry.id   ba61d7b38df39ac401c13f3af558ff3b
#
_cell.length_a   1.000
_cell.length_b   1.000
_cell.length_c   1.000
_cell.angle_alpha   90.00
_cell.angle_beta   90.00
_cell.angle_gamma   90.00
#
_symmetry.space_group_name_H-M   'P 1'
#
loop_
_entity.id
_entity.type
_entity.pdbx_description
1 polymer ?
#
loop_
_entity_poly.entity_id
_entity_poly.type
_entity_poly.pdbx_seq_one_letter_code
_entity_poly.pdbx_strand_id
1 'polypeptide(L)'
;MEEKEVVPTLKRPRKNLNLEAVVLVNGHGGNVPIKDYLIDIENELGLKIIFNNSIVEIEGPHAGTGELSMGMVLGIADESRLNEHCHFEKYPEVGMVGLQEARQQNKGIDDGACQVENEGVSVDLELGKTLLEKATRNIVKDVQSLLE
;
A
#
# COMPACT_ATOMS: atom_id res chain seq x y z
N MET A 1 8.66 0.26 -6.24
CA MET A 1 9.79 1.09 -5.68
C MET A 1 11.08 0.36 -5.99
N GLU A 2 12.05 1.03 -6.59
CA GLU A 2 13.33 0.43 -6.92
C GLU A 2 14.33 0.65 -5.78
N GLU A 3 15.24 -0.31 -5.57
CA GLU A 3 16.38 -0.19 -4.63
C GLU A 3 17.14 1.13 -4.84
N LYS A 4 17.31 1.52 -6.10
CA LYS A 4 17.98 2.77 -6.51
C LYS A 4 17.33 4.05 -5.95
N GLU A 5 16.08 4.00 -5.51
CA GLU A 5 15.37 5.13 -4.91
C GLU A 5 15.42 5.08 -3.38
N VAL A 6 15.33 3.89 -2.80
CA VAL A 6 15.28 3.69 -1.34
C VAL A 6 16.62 4.00 -0.70
N VAL A 7 17.72 3.47 -1.24
CA VAL A 7 19.06 3.68 -0.67
C VAL A 7 19.42 5.17 -0.59
N PRO A 8 19.33 5.98 -1.65
CA PRO A 8 19.62 7.41 -1.57
C PRO A 8 18.70 8.16 -0.59
N THR A 9 17.42 7.76 -0.53
CA THR A 9 16.44 8.38 0.36
C THR A 9 16.79 8.16 1.83
N LEU A 10 17.25 6.96 2.20
CA LEU A 10 17.59 6.62 3.59
C LEU A 10 19.00 7.07 3.97
N LYS A 11 19.92 7.19 3.04
CA LYS A 11 21.34 7.53 3.29
C LYS A 11 21.52 8.90 3.96
N ARG A 12 20.77 9.91 3.55
CA ARG A 12 20.82 11.25 4.16
C ARG A 12 20.29 11.27 5.60
N PRO A 13 19.07 10.80 5.90
CA PRO A 13 18.60 10.70 7.27
C PRO A 13 19.51 9.84 8.15
N ARG A 14 20.00 8.69 7.64
CA ARG A 14 20.95 7.84 8.38
C ARG A 14 22.15 8.63 8.86
N LYS A 15 22.79 9.41 7.97
CA LYS A 15 23.96 10.20 8.28
C LYS A 15 23.65 11.40 9.18
N ASN A 16 22.58 12.14 8.89
CA ASN A 16 22.33 13.44 9.50
C ASN A 16 21.60 13.34 10.84
N LEU A 17 20.78 12.29 11.02
CA LEU A 17 19.96 12.08 12.21
C LEU A 17 20.48 10.91 13.07
N ASN A 18 21.58 10.28 12.65
CA ASN A 18 22.13 9.09 13.30
C ASN A 18 21.09 7.97 13.54
N LEU A 19 20.27 7.72 12.51
CA LEU A 19 19.24 6.68 12.59
C LEU A 19 19.88 5.30 12.73
N GLU A 20 19.33 4.46 13.60
CA GLU A 20 19.73 3.06 13.77
C GLU A 20 18.72 2.09 13.15
N ALA A 21 17.45 2.53 13.04
CA ALA A 21 16.39 1.73 12.46
C ALA A 21 15.34 2.61 11.77
N VAL A 22 14.59 2.00 10.84
CA VAL A 22 13.42 2.62 10.20
C VAL A 22 12.29 1.59 10.01
N VAL A 23 11.05 2.07 10.00
CA VAL A 23 9.89 1.31 9.54
C VAL A 23 9.46 1.91 8.20
N LEU A 24 9.52 1.10 7.13
CA LEU A 24 8.99 1.46 5.83
C LEU A 24 7.51 1.05 5.77
N VAL A 25 6.62 2.01 5.86
CA VAL A 25 5.17 1.77 5.74
C VAL A 25 4.80 1.70 4.27
N ASN A 26 4.37 0.53 3.83
CA ASN A 26 3.95 0.31 2.45
C ASN A 26 2.44 0.52 2.28
N GLY A 27 2.06 1.39 1.35
CA GLY A 27 0.68 1.64 0.94
C GLY A 27 0.37 1.23 -0.50
N HIS A 28 1.23 0.40 -1.14
CA HIS A 28 0.97 -0.01 -2.53
C HIS A 28 1.59 -1.36 -2.85
N GLY A 29 0.78 -2.27 -3.43
CA GLY A 29 1.20 -3.64 -3.77
C GLY A 29 2.42 -3.71 -4.69
N GLY A 30 2.57 -2.77 -5.62
CA GLY A 30 3.73 -2.68 -6.53
C GLY A 30 5.08 -2.44 -5.85
N ASN A 31 5.09 -2.06 -4.56
CA ASN A 31 6.33 -1.88 -3.79
C ASN A 31 6.80 -3.15 -3.07
N VAL A 32 5.95 -4.19 -2.99
CA VAL A 32 6.26 -5.42 -2.24
C VAL A 32 7.58 -6.09 -2.67
N PRO A 33 7.99 -6.10 -3.96
CA PRO A 33 9.26 -6.68 -4.37
C PRO A 33 10.51 -6.10 -3.70
N ILE A 34 10.43 -4.91 -3.06
CA ILE A 34 11.56 -4.35 -2.29
C ILE A 34 11.99 -5.26 -1.14
N LYS A 35 11.08 -6.13 -0.65
CA LYS A 35 11.39 -7.09 0.42
C LYS A 35 12.60 -7.97 0.11
N ASP A 36 12.81 -8.31 -1.15
CA ASP A 36 13.89 -9.17 -1.61
C ASP A 36 15.27 -8.50 -1.46
N TYR A 37 15.30 -7.17 -1.35
CA TYR A 37 16.52 -6.35 -1.27
C TYR A 37 16.77 -5.76 0.13
N LEU A 38 15.87 -5.96 1.10
CA LEU A 38 15.98 -5.30 2.41
C LEU A 38 17.29 -5.63 3.12
N ILE A 39 17.73 -6.89 3.10
CA ILE A 39 18.99 -7.33 3.74
C ILE A 39 20.19 -6.61 3.13
N ASP A 40 20.22 -6.46 1.81
CA ASP A 40 21.31 -5.77 1.12
C ASP A 40 21.32 -4.27 1.45
N ILE A 41 20.13 -3.64 1.50
CA ILE A 41 19.96 -2.24 1.89
C ILE A 41 20.38 -2.02 3.36
N GLU A 42 19.98 -2.91 4.27
CA GLU A 42 20.40 -2.87 5.69
C GLU A 42 21.92 -2.94 5.83
N ASN A 43 22.56 -3.87 5.09
CA ASN A 43 24.01 -4.02 5.11
C ASN A 43 24.73 -2.79 4.54
N GLU A 44 24.25 -2.24 3.42
CA GLU A 44 24.85 -1.04 2.80
C GLU A 44 24.78 0.18 3.73
N LEU A 45 23.63 0.36 4.41
CA LEU A 45 23.37 1.55 5.20
C LEU A 45 23.77 1.41 6.68
N GLY A 46 24.00 0.19 7.18
CA GLY A 46 24.18 -0.08 8.60
C GLY A 46 22.92 0.34 9.39
N LEU A 47 21.74 -0.01 8.89
CA LEU A 47 20.44 0.47 9.37
C LEU A 47 19.48 -0.72 9.43
N LYS A 48 18.80 -0.94 10.55
CA LYS A 48 17.75 -1.97 10.64
C LYS A 48 16.48 -1.48 9.92
N ILE A 49 15.87 -2.33 9.10
CA ILE A 49 14.68 -1.97 8.33
C ILE A 49 13.54 -2.96 8.62
N ILE A 50 12.39 -2.46 9.05
CA ILE A 50 11.14 -3.21 9.07
C ILE A 50 10.27 -2.74 7.90
N PHE A 51 9.83 -3.68 7.07
CA PHE A 51 8.88 -3.41 6.00
C PHE A 51 7.47 -3.73 6.48
N ASN A 52 6.71 -2.71 6.83
CA ASN A 52 5.32 -2.85 7.26
C ASN A 52 4.39 -2.81 6.04
N ASN A 53 3.71 -3.92 5.76
CA ASN A 53 2.79 -4.07 4.63
C ASN A 53 1.31 -4.08 5.08
N SER A 54 1.03 -3.67 6.30
CA SER A 54 -0.29 -3.80 6.93
C SER A 54 -1.41 -3.14 6.14
N ILE A 55 -1.16 -1.99 5.50
CA ILE A 55 -2.18 -1.29 4.71
C ILE A 55 -2.61 -2.18 3.55
N VAL A 56 -1.64 -2.61 2.73
CA VAL A 56 -1.91 -3.46 1.54
C VAL A 56 -2.59 -4.78 1.91
N GLU A 57 -2.26 -5.35 3.08
CA GLU A 57 -2.82 -6.63 3.53
C GLU A 57 -4.27 -6.54 4.02
N ILE A 58 -4.73 -5.35 4.41
CA ILE A 58 -6.05 -5.17 5.03
C ILE A 58 -7.03 -4.35 4.19
N GLU A 59 -6.55 -3.61 3.19
CA GLU A 59 -7.39 -2.71 2.38
C GLU A 59 -8.34 -3.45 1.43
N GLY A 60 -8.03 -4.71 1.10
CA GLY A 60 -8.78 -5.48 0.11
C GLY A 60 -8.31 -5.23 -1.33
N PRO A 61 -9.18 -5.43 -2.32
CA PRO A 61 -8.84 -5.21 -3.72
C PRO A 61 -8.43 -3.76 -4.00
N HIS A 62 -7.48 -3.58 -4.92
CA HIS A 62 -7.12 -2.26 -5.43
C HIS A 62 -8.35 -1.51 -5.97
N ALA A 63 -8.45 -0.23 -5.66
CA ALA A 63 -9.62 0.62 -5.94
C ALA A 63 -10.95 0.09 -5.37
N GLY A 64 -10.89 -0.80 -4.38
CA GLY A 64 -12.07 -1.39 -3.72
C GLY A 64 -12.59 -0.54 -2.56
N THR A 65 -13.65 -1.06 -1.93
CA THR A 65 -14.36 -0.39 -0.82
C THR A 65 -13.43 -0.03 0.34
N GLY A 66 -12.47 -0.90 0.71
CA GLY A 66 -11.57 -0.63 1.84
C GLY A 66 -10.62 0.53 1.58
N GLU A 67 -9.94 0.52 0.43
CA GLU A 67 -9.03 1.59 0.02
C GLU A 67 -9.77 2.93 -0.08
N LEU A 68 -10.90 2.95 -0.79
CA LEU A 68 -11.74 4.15 -0.91
C LEU A 68 -12.21 4.66 0.45
N SER A 69 -12.68 3.76 1.31
CA SER A 69 -13.19 4.14 2.64
C SER A 69 -12.12 4.75 3.53
N MET A 70 -10.90 4.21 3.52
CA MET A 70 -9.75 4.82 4.21
C MET A 70 -9.42 6.21 3.64
N GLY A 71 -9.39 6.34 2.30
CA GLY A 71 -9.15 7.61 1.62
C GLY A 71 -10.20 8.67 1.95
N MET A 72 -11.47 8.28 2.05
CA MET A 72 -12.57 9.19 2.44
C MET A 72 -12.44 9.66 3.89
N VAL A 73 -12.06 8.78 4.82
CA VAL A 73 -11.79 9.17 6.23
C VAL A 73 -10.66 10.20 6.32
N LEU A 74 -9.64 10.08 5.46
CA LEU A 74 -8.50 10.99 5.41
C LEU A 74 -8.79 12.27 4.57
N GLY A 75 -9.91 12.34 3.87
CA GLY A 75 -10.26 13.46 3.00
C GLY A 75 -9.39 13.58 1.73
N ILE A 76 -8.83 12.46 1.26
CA ILE A 76 -7.95 12.41 0.07
C ILE A 76 -8.55 11.63 -1.09
N ALA A 77 -9.71 10.98 -0.90
CA ALA A 77 -10.42 10.26 -1.95
C ALA A 77 -11.57 11.09 -2.51
N ASP A 78 -11.95 10.79 -3.77
CA ASP A 78 -13.07 11.40 -4.48
C ASP A 78 -14.05 10.29 -4.92
N GLU A 79 -15.30 10.39 -4.47
CA GLU A 79 -16.38 9.45 -4.82
C GLU A 79 -17.20 9.86 -6.05
N SER A 80 -16.85 10.97 -6.71
CA SER A 80 -17.65 11.53 -7.82
C SER A 80 -17.79 10.57 -9.02
N ARG A 81 -16.84 9.64 -9.18
CA ARG A 81 -16.82 8.62 -10.24
C ARG A 81 -17.07 7.20 -9.74
N LEU A 82 -17.67 7.04 -8.57
CA LEU A 82 -17.87 5.75 -7.94
C LEU A 82 -18.58 4.73 -8.84
N ASN A 83 -19.58 5.19 -9.61
CA ASN A 83 -20.33 4.34 -10.54
C ASN A 83 -19.48 3.76 -11.70
N GLU A 84 -18.28 4.30 -11.94
CA GLU A 84 -17.37 3.80 -12.97
C GLU A 84 -16.48 2.68 -12.47
N HIS A 85 -16.26 2.58 -11.15
CA HIS A 85 -15.34 1.64 -10.51
C HIS A 85 -15.73 0.16 -10.64
N CYS A 86 -16.96 -0.13 -11.03
CA CYS A 86 -17.44 -1.51 -11.23
C CYS A 86 -17.54 -1.88 -12.71
N HIS A 87 -17.07 -1.03 -13.63
CA HIS A 87 -17.25 -1.19 -15.06
C HIS A 87 -15.93 -0.99 -15.83
N PHE A 88 -14.90 -1.77 -15.46
CA PHE A 88 -13.56 -1.64 -16.05
C PHE A 88 -13.52 -1.90 -17.58
N GLU A 89 -14.45 -2.69 -18.12
CA GLU A 89 -14.55 -2.85 -19.57
C GLU A 89 -14.92 -1.54 -20.26
N LYS A 90 -15.81 -0.76 -19.66
CA LYS A 90 -16.27 0.53 -20.19
C LYS A 90 -15.33 1.68 -19.83
N TYR A 91 -14.71 1.60 -18.64
CA TYR A 91 -13.84 2.63 -18.08
C TYR A 91 -12.49 2.01 -17.65
N PRO A 92 -11.67 1.58 -18.63
CA PRO A 92 -10.46 0.81 -18.32
C PRO A 92 -9.38 1.58 -17.53
N GLU A 93 -9.46 2.91 -17.52
CA GLU A 93 -8.52 3.76 -16.77
C GLU A 93 -8.93 3.99 -15.31
N VAL A 94 -10.12 3.53 -14.93
CA VAL A 94 -10.59 3.67 -13.54
C VAL A 94 -9.89 2.64 -12.67
N GLY A 95 -9.38 3.11 -11.57
CA GLY A 95 -8.62 2.31 -10.61
C GLY A 95 -7.14 2.22 -10.94
N MET A 96 -6.77 1.90 -12.17
CA MET A 96 -5.37 1.64 -12.52
C MET A 96 -5.13 1.80 -14.02
N VAL A 97 -4.15 2.63 -14.40
CA VAL A 97 -3.67 2.68 -15.79
C VAL A 97 -3.02 1.35 -16.17
N GLY A 98 -3.38 0.79 -17.33
CA GLY A 98 -2.87 -0.50 -17.78
C GLY A 98 -3.49 -1.71 -17.07
N LEU A 99 -4.70 -1.55 -16.48
CA LEU A 99 -5.37 -2.63 -15.75
C LEU A 99 -5.58 -3.89 -16.60
N GLN A 100 -5.90 -3.75 -17.89
CA GLN A 100 -6.13 -4.91 -18.77
C GLN A 100 -4.88 -5.78 -18.92
N GLU A 101 -3.72 -5.16 -19.12
CA GLU A 101 -2.43 -5.85 -19.22
C GLU A 101 -2.04 -6.46 -17.87
N ALA A 102 -2.26 -5.73 -16.80
CA ALA A 102 -1.95 -6.19 -15.44
C ALA A 102 -2.79 -7.42 -15.05
N ARG A 103 -4.07 -7.47 -15.41
CA ARG A 103 -4.96 -8.63 -15.20
C ARG A 103 -4.45 -9.87 -15.92
N GLN A 104 -3.94 -9.71 -17.15
CA GLN A 104 -3.40 -10.84 -17.92
C GLN A 104 -2.10 -11.41 -17.35
N GLN A 105 -1.31 -10.58 -16.67
CA GLN A 105 0.00 -10.94 -16.16
C GLN A 105 -0.02 -11.38 -14.69
N ASN A 106 -1.01 -10.95 -13.93
CA ASN A 106 -1.08 -11.17 -12.48
C ASN A 106 -2.48 -11.60 -12.04
N LYS A 107 -2.59 -12.88 -11.69
CA LYS A 107 -3.86 -13.47 -11.24
C LYS A 107 -4.45 -12.74 -10.02
N GLY A 108 -3.64 -12.25 -9.09
CA GLY A 108 -4.14 -11.54 -7.92
C GLY A 108 -4.80 -10.20 -8.28
N ILE A 109 -4.27 -9.51 -9.30
CA ILE A 109 -4.89 -8.29 -9.84
C ILE A 109 -6.21 -8.64 -10.53
N ASP A 110 -6.24 -9.71 -11.31
CA ASP A 110 -7.47 -10.15 -11.98
C ASP A 110 -8.54 -10.58 -11.00
N ASP A 111 -8.19 -11.39 -9.99
CA ASP A 111 -9.12 -11.82 -8.93
C ASP A 111 -9.69 -10.60 -8.18
N GLY A 112 -8.85 -9.61 -7.84
CA GLY A 112 -9.27 -8.37 -7.19
C GLY A 112 -10.19 -7.52 -8.08
N ALA A 113 -9.87 -7.36 -9.36
CA ALA A 113 -10.72 -6.64 -10.31
C ALA A 113 -12.08 -7.34 -10.50
N CYS A 114 -12.08 -8.67 -10.63
CA CYS A 114 -13.32 -9.46 -10.69
C CYS A 114 -14.16 -9.29 -9.41
N GLN A 115 -13.54 -9.24 -8.24
CA GLN A 115 -14.25 -8.99 -7.00
C GLN A 115 -14.93 -7.62 -7.01
N VAL A 116 -14.21 -6.56 -7.40
CA VAL A 116 -14.76 -5.20 -7.52
C VAL A 116 -15.91 -5.14 -8.53
N GLU A 117 -15.75 -5.78 -9.69
CA GLU A 117 -16.80 -5.84 -10.72
C GLU A 117 -18.07 -6.55 -10.24
N ASN A 118 -17.94 -7.57 -9.42
CA ASN A 118 -19.07 -8.39 -8.93
C ASN A 118 -19.74 -7.80 -7.68
N GLU A 119 -18.96 -7.28 -6.74
CA GLU A 119 -19.44 -6.80 -5.44
C GLU A 119 -19.78 -5.31 -5.44
N GLY A 120 -19.22 -4.57 -6.40
CA GLY A 120 -19.29 -3.12 -6.43
C GLY A 120 -18.30 -2.46 -5.46
N VAL A 121 -18.29 -1.12 -5.50
CA VAL A 121 -17.52 -0.28 -4.59
C VAL A 121 -18.45 0.67 -3.87
N SER A 122 -18.27 0.82 -2.58
CA SER A 122 -19.05 1.74 -1.75
C SER A 122 -18.15 2.47 -0.75
N VAL A 123 -18.64 3.57 -0.20
CA VAL A 123 -17.99 4.29 0.89
C VAL A 123 -18.56 3.80 2.22
N ASP A 124 -17.71 3.29 3.09
CA ASP A 124 -18.02 2.92 4.48
C ASP A 124 -17.00 3.57 5.42
N LEU A 125 -17.37 4.71 6.01
CA LEU A 125 -16.49 5.48 6.88
C LEU A 125 -16.11 4.72 8.17
N GLU A 126 -16.96 3.86 8.69
CA GLU A 126 -16.66 3.07 9.90
C GLU A 126 -15.66 1.94 9.57
N LEU A 127 -15.81 1.31 8.41
CA LEU A 127 -14.82 0.38 7.88
C LEU A 127 -13.48 1.11 7.70
N GLY A 128 -13.47 2.27 7.03
CA GLY A 128 -12.27 3.07 6.80
C GLY A 128 -11.52 3.42 8.09
N LYS A 129 -12.22 3.87 9.13
CA LYS A 129 -11.64 4.12 10.47
C LYS A 129 -11.05 2.85 11.07
N THR A 130 -11.79 1.75 11.03
CA THR A 130 -11.36 0.47 11.58
C THR A 130 -10.06 -0.02 10.92
N LEU A 131 -9.97 0.07 9.58
CA LEU A 131 -8.78 -0.30 8.81
C LEU A 131 -7.58 0.58 9.16
N LEU A 132 -7.76 1.91 9.21
CA LEU A 132 -6.70 2.85 9.59
C LEU A 132 -6.20 2.60 11.01
N GLU A 133 -7.09 2.36 11.98
CA GLU A 133 -6.70 2.02 13.34
C GLU A 133 -5.93 0.69 13.42
N LYS A 134 -6.36 -0.32 12.64
CA LYS A 134 -5.66 -1.61 12.58
C LYS A 134 -4.26 -1.45 11.98
N ALA A 135 -4.12 -0.72 10.86
CA ALA A 135 -2.83 -0.41 10.26
C ALA A 135 -1.93 0.33 11.25
N THR A 136 -2.44 1.37 11.89
CA THR A 136 -1.71 2.16 12.89
C THR A 136 -1.21 1.29 14.05
N ARG A 137 -2.06 0.42 14.61
CA ARG A 137 -1.64 -0.51 15.68
C ARG A 137 -0.52 -1.44 15.22
N ASN A 138 -0.55 -1.93 14.00
CA ASN A 138 0.51 -2.79 13.47
C ASN A 138 1.82 -2.02 13.29
N ILE A 139 1.76 -0.80 12.76
CA ILE A 139 2.95 0.07 12.64
C ILE A 139 3.56 0.38 14.01
N VAL A 140 2.72 0.69 15.00
CA VAL A 140 3.18 0.95 16.38
C VAL A 140 3.89 -0.26 16.98
N LYS A 141 3.38 -1.48 16.74
CA LYS A 141 4.06 -2.72 17.21
C LYS A 141 5.44 -2.88 16.57
N ASP A 142 5.56 -2.60 15.27
CA ASP A 142 6.85 -2.66 14.58
C ASP A 142 7.84 -1.64 15.15
N VAL A 143 7.38 -0.41 15.43
CA VAL A 143 8.21 0.61 16.07
C VAL A 143 8.64 0.16 17.47
N GLN A 144 7.72 -0.40 18.25
CA GLN A 144 8.03 -0.89 19.61
C GLN A 144 9.07 -2.02 19.59
N SER A 145 8.98 -2.94 18.61
CA SER A 145 9.96 -4.03 18.47
C SER A 145 11.37 -3.56 18.12
N LEU A 146 11.54 -2.33 17.66
CA LEU A 146 12.86 -1.73 17.43
C LEU A 146 13.49 -1.13 18.70
N LEU A 147 12.70 -0.95 19.75
CA LEU A 147 13.12 -0.36 21.01
C LEU A 147 13.48 -1.42 22.08
N GLU A 148 13.15 -2.69 21.81
CA GLU A 148 13.49 -3.85 22.62
C GLU A 148 14.86 -4.44 22.22
#